data_e5d05aa20369db6e3dcfc1d584c582ba
#
_entry.id   e5d05aa20369db6e3dcfc1d584c582ba
#
_cell.length_a   1.000
_cell.length_b   1.000
_cell.length_c   1.000
_cell.angle_alpha   90.00
_cell.angle_beta   90.00
_cell.angle_gamma   90.00
#
_symmetry.space_group_name_H-M   'P 1'
#
loop_
_entity.id
_entity.type
_entity.pdbx_description
1 polymer ?
#
loop_
_entity_poly.entity_id
_entity_poly.type
_entity_poly.pdbx_seq_one_letter_code
_entity_poly.pdbx_strand_id
1 'polypeptide(L)'
;MKKYVFLFLGCLSLSSCFYIAMYHFDSDDRVWLSPYEQGDTILFKSPEDIDTVIIKEIFVKDRYNPLMENEAHQVMEAYGFLDLEVLHRGQILSGGIEIRKTGFNRLRLFVAFADRIVECDESELSLTEEKVGGKTYSDAFSGEGKPPKAPISKNRAVAKHFIWSKSQGLLQYTYKGGETYTLYKKLPHKK
;
A
#
# COMPACT_ATOMS: atom_id res chain seq x y z
N MET A 1 -57.81 -11.65 16.41
CA MET A 1 -56.89 -10.63 15.88
C MET A 1 -55.58 -10.43 16.69
N LYS A 2 -55.60 -10.49 18.04
CA LYS A 2 -54.39 -10.25 18.87
C LYS A 2 -53.23 -11.28 18.63
N LYS A 3 -53.51 -12.53 18.26
CA LYS A 3 -52.45 -13.58 18.03
C LYS A 3 -51.60 -13.33 16.78
N TYR A 4 -52.16 -12.71 15.74
CA TYR A 4 -51.40 -12.45 14.48
C TYR A 4 -50.52 -11.21 14.55
N VAL A 5 -50.84 -10.26 15.45
CA VAL A 5 -50.00 -9.07 15.67
C VAL A 5 -48.65 -9.46 16.30
N PHE A 6 -48.65 -10.41 17.23
CA PHE A 6 -47.41 -10.91 17.84
C PHE A 6 -46.53 -11.68 16.87
N LEU A 7 -47.12 -12.44 15.93
CA LEU A 7 -46.37 -13.16 14.91
C LEU A 7 -45.69 -12.18 13.92
N PHE A 8 -46.38 -11.10 13.57
CA PHE A 8 -45.87 -10.07 12.67
C PHE A 8 -44.75 -9.23 13.31
N LEU A 9 -44.87 -8.90 14.61
CA LEU A 9 -43.77 -8.25 15.34
C LEU A 9 -42.54 -9.16 15.50
N GLY A 10 -42.73 -10.46 15.68
CA GLY A 10 -41.63 -11.44 15.77
C GLY A 10 -40.86 -11.58 14.47
N CYS A 11 -41.52 -11.52 13.31
CA CYS A 11 -40.86 -11.56 12.00
C CYS A 11 -40.10 -10.27 11.69
N LEU A 12 -40.56 -9.10 12.14
CA LEU A 12 -39.86 -7.83 11.95
C LEU A 12 -38.57 -7.72 12.81
N SER A 13 -38.55 -8.36 13.96
CA SER A 13 -37.35 -8.38 14.81
C SER A 13 -36.25 -9.33 14.30
N LEU A 14 -36.59 -10.31 13.45
CA LEU A 14 -35.62 -11.24 12.85
C LEU A 14 -34.95 -10.68 11.58
N SER A 15 -35.52 -9.67 10.95
CA SER A 15 -34.99 -9.07 9.72
C SER A 15 -33.92 -7.99 9.97
N SER A 16 -33.63 -7.64 11.23
CA SER A 16 -32.69 -6.56 11.56
C SER A 16 -31.23 -6.96 11.78
N CYS A 17 -30.87 -8.24 11.57
CA CYS A 17 -29.62 -8.77 12.15
C CYS A 17 -28.44 -8.96 11.19
N PHE A 18 -28.54 -8.66 9.89
CA PHE A 18 -27.41 -8.89 8.99
C PHE A 18 -27.13 -7.69 8.08
N TYR A 19 -26.57 -6.64 8.65
CA TYR A 19 -25.93 -5.61 7.86
C TYR A 19 -24.41 -5.90 7.78
N ILE A 20 -23.97 -6.43 6.65
CA ILE A 20 -22.55 -6.58 6.36
C ILE A 20 -22.12 -5.34 5.57
N ALA A 21 -21.37 -4.47 6.19
CA ALA A 21 -20.73 -3.38 5.47
C ALA A 21 -19.56 -3.93 4.65
N MET A 22 -19.73 -3.96 3.33
CA MET A 22 -18.64 -4.33 2.40
C MET A 22 -18.02 -3.06 1.85
N TYR A 23 -16.69 -3.00 1.89
CA TYR A 23 -15.92 -1.91 1.30
C TYR A 23 -15.21 -2.42 0.05
N HIS A 24 -15.21 -1.60 -1.00
CA HIS A 24 -14.57 -1.90 -2.27
C HIS A 24 -13.61 -0.77 -2.64
N PHE A 25 -12.53 -1.12 -3.30
CA PHE A 25 -11.67 -0.13 -3.91
C PHE A 25 -12.34 0.45 -5.14
N ASP A 26 -12.38 1.76 -5.22
CA ASP A 26 -12.69 2.47 -6.46
C ASP A 26 -11.46 2.56 -7.38
N SER A 27 -11.62 3.22 -8.53
CA SER A 27 -10.53 3.38 -9.49
C SER A 27 -9.38 4.22 -8.93
N ASP A 28 -9.67 5.21 -8.09
CA ASP A 28 -8.69 6.11 -7.51
C ASP A 28 -7.87 5.43 -6.41
N ASP A 29 -8.52 4.59 -5.59
CA ASP A 29 -7.82 3.75 -4.60
C ASP A 29 -6.81 2.81 -5.26
N ARG A 30 -7.19 2.20 -6.39
CA ARG A 30 -6.34 1.23 -7.11
C ARG A 30 -5.12 1.85 -7.78
N VAL A 31 -5.12 3.16 -8.01
CA VAL A 31 -3.97 3.88 -8.56
C VAL A 31 -2.71 3.64 -7.73
N TRP A 32 -2.83 3.51 -6.40
CA TRP A 32 -1.70 3.23 -5.51
C TRP A 32 -0.95 1.92 -5.81
N LEU A 33 -1.64 0.91 -6.38
CA LEU A 33 -1.08 -0.40 -6.71
C LEU A 33 -0.76 -0.55 -8.21
N SER A 34 -1.27 0.36 -9.05
CA SER A 34 -1.20 0.25 -10.51
C SER A 34 0.13 0.63 -11.17
N PRO A 35 1.11 1.29 -10.51
CA PRO A 35 2.36 1.68 -11.17
C PRO A 35 3.18 0.53 -11.71
N TYR A 36 2.92 -0.70 -11.24
CA TYR A 36 3.75 -1.87 -11.51
C TYR A 36 2.92 -3.10 -11.84
N GLU A 37 3.55 -4.05 -12.54
CA GLU A 37 3.09 -5.43 -12.68
C GLU A 37 4.00 -6.37 -11.88
N GLN A 38 3.46 -7.50 -11.46
CA GLN A 38 4.26 -8.53 -10.79
C GLN A 38 5.36 -9.05 -11.71
N GLY A 39 6.59 -9.11 -11.21
CA GLY A 39 7.78 -9.48 -11.96
C GLY A 39 8.49 -8.29 -12.62
N ASP A 40 7.95 -7.09 -12.58
CA ASP A 40 8.64 -5.89 -13.06
C ASP A 40 9.97 -5.71 -12.34
N THR A 41 10.96 -5.27 -13.11
CA THR A 41 12.28 -4.88 -12.59
C THR A 41 12.48 -3.40 -12.81
N ILE A 42 12.86 -2.70 -11.74
CA ILE A 42 13.02 -1.25 -11.73
C ILE A 42 14.44 -0.93 -11.32
N LEU A 43 15.10 -0.09 -12.08
CA LEU A 43 16.46 0.35 -11.81
C LEU A 43 16.44 1.74 -11.19
N PHE A 44 17.12 1.88 -10.06
CA PHE A 44 17.38 3.15 -9.40
C PHE A 44 18.89 3.44 -9.45
N LYS A 45 19.24 4.65 -9.81
CA LYS A 45 20.62 5.05 -10.03
C LYS A 45 21.06 6.13 -9.05
N SER A 46 22.23 5.93 -8.46
CA SER A 46 23.06 6.94 -7.80
C SER A 46 24.24 7.34 -8.70
N PRO A 47 25.06 8.33 -8.34
CA PRO A 47 26.30 8.61 -9.08
C PRO A 47 27.28 7.44 -9.17
N GLU A 48 27.27 6.54 -8.18
CA GLU A 48 28.29 5.49 -8.01
C GLU A 48 27.74 4.08 -8.29
N ASP A 49 26.42 3.85 -8.19
CA ASP A 49 25.84 2.51 -8.17
C ASP A 49 24.43 2.45 -8.74
N ILE A 50 23.93 1.23 -8.98
CA ILE A 50 22.57 0.95 -9.44
C ILE A 50 21.95 -0.08 -8.52
N ASP A 51 20.84 0.29 -7.89
CA ASP A 51 19.97 -0.64 -7.17
C ASP A 51 18.94 -1.25 -8.12
N THR A 52 18.66 -2.51 -7.91
CA THR A 52 17.61 -3.24 -8.64
C THR A 52 16.45 -3.51 -7.71
N VAL A 53 15.27 -3.02 -8.07
CA VAL A 53 14.01 -3.27 -7.37
C VAL A 53 13.19 -4.26 -8.18
N ILE A 54 12.71 -5.32 -7.53
CA ILE A 54 11.90 -6.37 -8.13
C ILE A 54 10.53 -6.36 -7.47
N ILE A 55 9.46 -6.29 -8.27
CA ILE A 55 8.10 -6.41 -7.79
C ILE A 55 7.78 -7.89 -7.58
N LYS A 56 7.66 -8.30 -6.33
CA LYS A 56 7.48 -9.71 -5.95
C LYS A 56 6.04 -10.16 -6.05
N GLU A 57 5.14 -9.34 -5.54
CA GLU A 57 3.74 -9.68 -5.48
C GLU A 57 2.87 -8.41 -5.54
N ILE A 58 1.73 -8.52 -6.21
CA ILE A 58 0.64 -7.54 -6.14
C ILE A 58 -0.62 -8.32 -5.86
N PHE A 59 -1.28 -7.98 -4.77
CA PHE A 59 -2.50 -8.65 -4.32
C PHE A 59 -3.60 -7.64 -4.05
N VAL A 60 -4.82 -7.95 -4.48
CA VAL A 60 -6.01 -7.14 -4.21
C VAL A 60 -7.16 -8.06 -3.82
N LYS A 61 -7.67 -7.89 -2.61
CA LYS A 61 -8.90 -8.51 -2.13
C LYS A 61 -9.93 -7.42 -1.84
N ASP A 62 -10.85 -7.21 -2.77
CA ASP A 62 -11.88 -6.17 -2.66
C ASP A 62 -13.30 -6.72 -2.86
N ARG A 63 -13.43 -8.05 -2.95
CA ARG A 63 -14.70 -8.74 -3.06
C ARG A 63 -14.78 -9.84 -2.03
N TYR A 64 -15.90 -9.85 -1.33
CA TYR A 64 -16.23 -10.88 -0.36
C TYR A 64 -17.18 -11.90 -0.99
N ASN A 65 -16.93 -13.18 -0.71
CA ASN A 65 -17.89 -14.23 -1.02
C ASN A 65 -18.52 -14.75 0.28
N PRO A 66 -19.76 -14.35 0.61
CA PRO A 66 -20.40 -14.70 1.89
C PRO A 66 -20.63 -16.21 2.06
N LEU A 67 -20.53 -16.99 0.98
CA LEU A 67 -20.70 -18.45 1.02
C LEU A 67 -19.42 -19.20 1.43
N MET A 68 -18.27 -18.55 1.44
CA MET A 68 -16.98 -19.17 1.74
C MET A 68 -16.39 -18.82 3.11
N GLU A 69 -16.89 -17.79 3.79
CA GLU A 69 -16.35 -17.34 5.08
C GLU A 69 -17.42 -17.38 6.17
N ASN A 70 -17.22 -18.27 7.16
CA ASN A 70 -18.19 -18.54 8.25
C ASN A 70 -18.29 -17.45 9.34
N GLU A 71 -17.86 -16.21 9.07
CA GLU A 71 -17.79 -15.17 10.10
C GLU A 71 -18.89 -14.13 9.94
N ALA A 72 -19.99 -14.34 10.62
CA ALA A 72 -21.27 -13.60 10.49
C ALA A 72 -21.27 -12.15 11.00
N HIS A 73 -20.16 -11.60 11.52
CA HIS A 73 -20.14 -10.27 12.17
C HIS A 73 -18.92 -9.42 11.86
N GLN A 74 -18.18 -9.68 10.78
CA GLN A 74 -16.99 -8.89 10.48
C GLN A 74 -17.27 -7.74 9.50
N VAL A 75 -16.71 -6.58 9.83
CA VAL A 75 -16.54 -5.47 8.87
C VAL A 75 -15.52 -5.94 7.84
N MET A 76 -15.96 -6.14 6.61
CA MET A 76 -15.09 -6.59 5.52
C MET A 76 -14.35 -5.41 4.92
N GLU A 77 -13.06 -5.37 5.19
CA GLU A 77 -12.15 -4.38 4.62
C GLU A 77 -11.76 -4.79 3.20
N ALA A 78 -11.70 -3.82 2.28
CA ALA A 78 -10.94 -4.01 1.06
C ALA A 78 -9.45 -3.90 1.41
N TYR A 79 -8.66 -4.85 0.95
CA TYR A 79 -7.25 -4.97 1.26
C TYR A 79 -6.45 -5.18 -0.03
N GLY A 80 -5.36 -4.46 -0.17
CA GLY A 80 -4.43 -4.64 -1.28
C GLY A 80 -3.01 -4.33 -0.86
N PHE A 81 -2.05 -5.02 -1.45
CA PHE A 81 -0.64 -4.72 -1.24
C PHE A 81 0.18 -4.93 -2.51
N LEU A 82 1.29 -4.25 -2.54
CA LEU A 82 2.37 -4.41 -3.50
C LEU A 82 3.66 -4.61 -2.70
N ASP A 83 4.29 -5.75 -2.92
CA ASP A 83 5.53 -6.13 -2.27
C ASP A 83 6.71 -5.97 -3.22
N LEU A 84 7.81 -5.40 -2.74
CA LEU A 84 9.04 -5.24 -3.52
C LEU A 84 10.29 -5.63 -2.72
N GLU A 85 11.28 -6.10 -3.45
CA GLU A 85 12.63 -6.35 -2.96
C GLU A 85 13.63 -5.42 -3.63
N VAL A 86 14.55 -4.86 -2.86
CA VAL A 86 15.64 -4.02 -3.33
C VAL A 86 16.95 -4.76 -3.17
N LEU A 87 17.64 -4.95 -4.27
CA LEU A 87 19.02 -5.49 -4.27
C LEU A 87 19.99 -4.30 -4.19
N HIS A 88 20.57 -4.09 -3.01
CA HIS A 88 21.53 -3.03 -2.72
C HIS A 88 22.83 -3.61 -2.21
N ARG A 89 23.92 -3.51 -2.98
CA ARG A 89 25.27 -3.95 -2.57
C ARG A 89 25.32 -5.35 -1.93
N GLY A 90 24.62 -6.30 -2.52
CA GLY A 90 24.51 -7.67 -2.01
C GLY A 90 23.56 -7.88 -0.83
N GLN A 91 22.88 -6.84 -0.37
CA GLN A 91 21.81 -6.93 0.61
C GLN A 91 20.44 -6.98 -0.09
N ILE A 92 19.52 -7.73 0.49
CA ILE A 92 18.12 -7.73 0.11
C ILE A 92 17.33 -6.92 1.15
N LEU A 93 16.71 -5.84 0.72
CA LEU A 93 15.87 -4.98 1.53
C LEU A 93 14.43 -5.13 1.07
N SER A 94 13.49 -5.05 1.99
CA SER A 94 12.06 -5.13 1.68
C SER A 94 11.44 -3.75 1.61
N GLY A 95 10.38 -3.64 0.82
CA GLY A 95 9.53 -2.46 0.75
C GLY A 95 8.18 -2.79 0.13
N GLY A 96 7.32 -1.80 0.02
CA GLY A 96 6.02 -1.95 -0.60
C GLY A 96 5.00 -0.95 -0.10
N ILE A 97 3.79 -1.13 -0.58
CA ILE A 97 2.63 -0.38 -0.13
C ILE A 97 1.49 -1.33 0.18
N GLU A 98 0.82 -1.08 1.28
CA GLU A 98 -0.42 -1.74 1.67
C GLU A 98 -1.51 -0.67 1.74
N ILE A 99 -2.67 -0.98 1.17
CA ILE A 99 -3.85 -0.13 1.25
C ILE A 99 -5.00 -0.91 1.89
N ARG A 100 -5.75 -0.25 2.76
CA ARG A 100 -6.94 -0.80 3.40
C ARG A 100 -8.07 0.22 3.34
N LYS A 101 -9.22 -0.21 2.86
CA LYS A 101 -10.43 0.61 2.90
C LYS A 101 -11.33 0.12 4.02
N THR A 102 -11.49 0.95 5.05
CA THR A 102 -12.19 0.61 6.29
C THR A 102 -13.49 1.39 6.43
N GLY A 103 -14.16 1.25 7.56
CA GLY A 103 -15.36 1.99 7.91
C GLY A 103 -15.26 3.49 7.61
N PHE A 104 -16.38 4.08 7.19
CA PHE A 104 -16.47 5.47 6.70
C PHE A 104 -15.78 5.77 5.37
N ASN A 105 -15.51 4.73 4.56
CA ASN A 105 -14.89 4.85 3.23
C ASN A 105 -13.50 5.51 3.26
N ARG A 106 -12.75 5.32 4.34
CA ARG A 106 -11.39 5.85 4.52
C ARG A 106 -10.37 4.88 3.98
N LEU A 107 -9.48 5.38 3.14
CA LEU A 107 -8.32 4.63 2.67
C LEU A 107 -7.15 4.87 3.64
N ARG A 108 -6.66 3.80 4.26
CA ARG A 108 -5.42 3.78 5.02
C ARG A 108 -4.28 3.30 4.16
N LEU A 109 -3.18 4.00 4.25
CA LEU A 109 -1.94 3.71 3.55
C LEU A 109 -0.87 3.29 4.55
N PHE A 110 -0.15 2.27 4.16
CA PHE A 110 1.00 1.78 4.88
C PHE A 110 2.14 1.59 3.88
N VAL A 111 3.06 2.54 3.83
CA VAL A 111 4.20 2.50 2.92
C VAL A 111 5.44 2.13 3.71
N ALA A 112 6.05 1.01 3.35
CA ALA A 112 7.30 0.55 3.94
C ALA A 112 8.40 0.59 2.89
N PHE A 113 9.59 1.02 3.27
CA PHE A 113 10.77 0.97 2.40
C PHE A 113 12.05 0.94 3.21
N ALA A 114 12.90 -0.09 3.00
CA ALA A 114 14.22 -0.22 3.59
C ALA A 114 14.23 0.16 5.10
N ASP A 115 13.40 -0.54 5.88
CA ASP A 115 13.22 -0.35 7.34
C ASP A 115 12.68 1.03 7.76
N ARG A 116 11.90 1.67 6.90
CA ARG A 116 11.09 2.85 7.21
C ARG A 116 9.63 2.60 6.90
N ILE A 117 8.76 3.17 7.72
CA ILE A 117 7.33 2.97 7.64
C ILE A 117 6.63 4.32 7.76
N VAL A 118 5.75 4.61 6.81
CA VAL A 118 4.75 5.68 6.87
C VAL A 118 3.38 5.03 6.94
N GLU A 119 2.61 5.36 7.96
CA GLU A 119 1.22 4.90 8.13
C GLU A 119 0.35 6.14 8.36
N CYS A 120 -0.67 6.31 7.53
CA CYS A 120 -1.60 7.44 7.61
C CYS A 120 -2.91 7.12 6.88
N ASP A 121 -3.95 7.89 7.17
CA ASP A 121 -5.11 7.97 6.28
C ASP A 121 -4.73 8.76 5.02
N GLU A 122 -5.22 8.37 3.84
CA GLU A 122 -4.90 9.07 2.58
C GLU A 122 -5.24 10.57 2.66
N SER A 123 -6.33 10.92 3.34
CA SER A 123 -6.75 12.30 3.55
C SER A 123 -5.76 13.14 4.38
N GLU A 124 -4.87 12.50 5.11
CA GLU A 124 -3.80 13.15 5.90
C GLU A 124 -2.51 13.29 5.12
N LEU A 125 -2.38 12.60 3.97
CA LEU A 125 -1.24 12.74 3.07
C LEU A 125 -1.30 14.07 2.34
N SER A 126 -0.29 14.88 2.56
CA SER A 126 -0.06 16.04 1.71
C SER A 126 0.62 15.58 0.42
N LEU A 127 -0.19 15.27 -0.60
CA LEU A 127 0.34 15.08 -1.94
C LEU A 127 0.82 16.44 -2.47
N THR A 128 2.09 16.52 -2.79
CA THR A 128 2.76 17.74 -3.21
C THR A 128 3.40 17.56 -4.58
N GLU A 129 3.81 18.67 -5.16
CA GLU A 129 4.65 18.66 -6.34
C GLU A 129 6.08 18.37 -5.93
N GLU A 130 6.60 17.21 -6.37
CA GLU A 130 7.99 16.80 -6.12
C GLU A 130 8.79 16.78 -7.43
N LYS A 131 10.02 17.26 -7.36
CA LYS A 131 10.92 17.31 -8.51
C LYS A 131 12.02 16.26 -8.37
N VAL A 132 11.93 15.22 -9.19
CA VAL A 132 12.82 14.05 -9.14
C VAL A 132 13.40 13.78 -10.51
N GLY A 133 14.73 13.70 -10.63
CA GLY A 133 15.40 13.39 -11.89
C GLY A 133 15.09 14.38 -13.03
N GLY A 134 14.80 15.63 -12.70
CA GLY A 134 14.43 16.66 -13.68
C GLY A 134 12.96 16.61 -14.15
N LYS A 135 12.16 15.68 -13.65
CA LYS A 135 10.71 15.59 -13.89
C LYS A 135 9.94 16.07 -12.67
N THR A 136 8.76 16.61 -12.90
CA THR A 136 7.84 17.06 -11.86
C THR A 136 6.69 16.06 -11.73
N TYR A 137 6.35 15.71 -10.49
CA TYR A 137 5.28 14.78 -10.11
C TYR A 137 4.34 15.50 -9.15
N SER A 138 3.08 15.67 -9.53
CA SER A 138 2.10 16.46 -8.77
C SER A 138 1.32 15.64 -7.72
N ASP A 139 1.53 14.33 -7.68
CA ASP A 139 0.83 13.37 -6.85
C ASP A 139 1.78 12.59 -5.93
N ALA A 140 2.88 13.21 -5.55
CA ALA A 140 3.90 12.57 -4.74
C ALA A 140 3.83 13.01 -3.28
N PHE A 141 4.31 12.16 -2.40
CA PHE A 141 4.61 12.52 -1.03
C PHE A 141 6.03 12.11 -0.65
N SER A 142 6.56 12.83 0.29
CA SER A 142 7.88 12.64 0.83
C SER A 142 7.77 12.06 2.24
N GLY A 143 8.47 10.96 2.51
CA GLY A 143 8.39 10.25 3.78
C GLY A 143 9.76 10.05 4.42
N GLU A 144 9.94 10.52 5.65
CA GLU A 144 11.09 10.12 6.48
C GLU A 144 10.81 8.82 7.24
N GLY A 145 9.54 8.48 7.41
CA GLY A 145 9.05 7.27 8.06
C GLY A 145 9.53 7.10 9.51
N LYS A 146 8.80 6.32 10.27
CA LYS A 146 9.22 5.87 11.60
C LYS A 146 10.11 4.64 11.47
N PRO A 147 11.13 4.44 12.32
CA PRO A 147 11.86 3.19 12.37
C PRO A 147 10.91 2.06 12.81
N PRO A 148 11.14 0.81 12.38
CA PRO A 148 10.39 -0.32 12.87
C PRO A 148 10.60 -0.49 14.39
N LYS A 149 9.61 -1.10 15.05
CA LYS A 149 9.70 -1.38 16.51
C LYS A 149 10.78 -2.40 16.84
N ALA A 150 11.15 -3.26 15.89
CA ALA A 150 12.21 -4.27 16.08
C ALA A 150 13.61 -3.67 15.85
N PRO A 151 14.64 -4.14 16.58
CA PRO A 151 16.00 -3.67 16.38
C PRO A 151 16.51 -4.03 14.97
N ILE A 152 17.03 -3.03 14.28
CA ILE A 152 17.64 -3.20 12.95
C ILE A 152 19.10 -3.65 13.13
N SER A 153 19.54 -4.62 12.33
CA SER A 153 20.95 -5.02 12.28
C SER A 153 21.83 -3.80 11.95
N LYS A 154 22.95 -3.65 12.69
CA LYS A 154 23.85 -2.50 12.53
C LYS A 154 24.42 -2.32 11.11
N ASN A 155 24.50 -3.42 10.36
CA ASN A 155 25.09 -3.43 9.00
C ASN A 155 24.04 -3.37 7.90
N ARG A 156 22.74 -3.25 8.23
CA ARG A 156 21.67 -3.19 7.22
C ARG A 156 21.52 -1.76 6.71
N ALA A 157 21.43 -1.63 5.40
CA ALA A 157 21.10 -0.36 4.79
C ALA A 157 19.66 0.06 5.19
N VAL A 158 19.52 1.29 5.64
CA VAL A 158 18.24 1.84 6.13
C VAL A 158 17.96 3.12 5.38
N ALA A 159 16.78 3.25 4.82
CA ALA A 159 16.36 4.50 4.21
C ALA A 159 16.29 5.61 5.27
N LYS A 160 16.73 6.81 4.91
CA LYS A 160 16.50 8.03 5.67
C LYS A 160 15.19 8.68 5.22
N HIS A 161 14.98 8.66 3.92
CA HIS A 161 13.92 9.37 3.25
C HIS A 161 13.55 8.66 1.95
N PHE A 162 12.29 8.72 1.53
CA PHE A 162 11.84 8.27 0.22
C PHE A 162 10.76 9.21 -0.34
N ILE A 163 10.61 9.21 -1.66
CA ILE A 163 9.56 9.91 -2.40
C ILE A 163 8.74 8.88 -3.16
N TRP A 164 7.43 8.89 -2.92
CA TRP A 164 6.47 8.00 -3.56
C TRP A 164 5.39 8.81 -4.27
N SER A 165 5.14 8.52 -5.54
CA SER A 165 4.02 9.08 -6.31
C SER A 165 2.87 8.09 -6.33
N LYS A 166 1.64 8.56 -6.16
CA LYS A 166 0.43 7.75 -6.24
C LYS A 166 0.36 7.00 -7.57
N SER A 167 0.62 7.68 -8.69
CA SER A 167 0.50 7.11 -10.04
C SER A 167 1.76 6.46 -10.60
N GLN A 168 2.95 6.79 -10.06
CA GLN A 168 4.23 6.29 -10.59
C GLN A 168 4.98 5.34 -9.65
N GLY A 169 4.55 5.28 -8.37
CA GLY A 169 5.18 4.48 -7.33
C GLY A 169 6.44 5.13 -6.76
N LEU A 170 7.42 4.34 -6.34
CA LEU A 170 8.68 4.80 -5.77
C LEU A 170 9.48 5.58 -6.82
N LEU A 171 9.84 6.82 -6.48
CA LEU A 171 10.58 7.72 -7.37
C LEU A 171 12.03 7.91 -6.95
N GLN A 172 12.26 8.02 -5.65
CA GLN A 172 13.59 8.30 -5.11
C GLN A 172 13.67 7.81 -3.67
N TYR A 173 14.86 7.46 -3.23
CA TYR A 173 15.15 7.23 -1.82
C TYR A 173 16.59 7.59 -1.50
N THR A 174 16.82 7.91 -0.22
CA THR A 174 18.14 8.24 0.31
C THR A 174 18.42 7.34 1.49
N TYR A 175 19.56 6.66 1.51
CA TYR A 175 20.01 5.90 2.67
C TYR A 175 20.60 6.81 3.75
N LYS A 176 20.70 6.30 4.97
CA LYS A 176 21.31 7.03 6.10
C LYS A 176 22.74 7.48 5.84
N GLY A 177 23.46 6.80 4.97
CA GLY A 177 24.80 7.17 4.50
C GLY A 177 24.84 8.42 3.61
N GLY A 178 23.67 8.94 3.20
CA GLY A 178 23.57 10.13 2.35
C GLY A 178 23.46 9.81 0.86
N GLU A 179 23.63 8.57 0.43
CA GLU A 179 23.47 8.18 -0.97
C GLU A 179 22.00 8.26 -1.39
N THR A 180 21.76 8.94 -2.51
CA THR A 180 20.43 9.11 -3.10
C THR A 180 20.32 8.32 -4.41
N TYR A 181 19.31 7.49 -4.49
CA TYR A 181 18.96 6.69 -5.65
C TYR A 181 17.68 7.22 -6.27
N THR A 182 17.72 7.49 -7.56
CA THR A 182 16.60 8.06 -8.31
C THR A 182 16.15 7.07 -9.38
N LEU A 183 14.84 7.00 -9.60
CA LEU A 183 14.25 6.16 -10.64
C LEU A 183 14.93 6.43 -12.00
N TYR A 184 15.57 5.41 -12.53
CA TYR A 184 16.30 5.47 -13.78
C TYR A 184 15.53 4.82 -14.92
N LYS A 185 15.03 3.59 -14.71
CA LYS A 185 14.37 2.81 -15.74
C LYS A 185 13.41 1.77 -15.16
N LYS A 186 12.23 1.61 -15.78
CA LYS A 186 11.33 0.47 -15.55
C LYS A 186 11.52 -0.55 -16.67
N LEU A 187 11.70 -1.81 -16.33
CA LEU A 187 11.81 -2.94 -17.24
C LEU A 187 10.60 -3.85 -17.00
N PRO A 188 9.58 -3.81 -17.87
CA PRO A 188 8.41 -4.64 -17.69
C PRO A 188 8.79 -6.12 -17.78
N HIS A 189 8.10 -6.93 -17.00
CA HIS A 189 8.26 -8.38 -17.06
C HIS A 189 7.84 -8.88 -18.45
N LYS A 190 8.76 -9.56 -19.15
CA LYS A 190 8.43 -10.20 -20.43
C LYS A 190 7.60 -11.44 -20.12
N LYS A 191 6.34 -11.40 -20.52
CA LYS A 191 5.44 -12.57 -20.53
C LYS A 191 5.92 -13.60 -21.53
#